data_c4c8cdfaabe8bab4dedff5622d1e1032
#
_entry.id   c4c8cdfaabe8bab4dedff5622d1e1032
#
_cell.length_a   1.000
_cell.length_b   1.000
_cell.length_c   1.000
_cell.angle_alpha   90.00
_cell.angle_beta   90.00
_cell.angle_gamma   90.00
#
_symmetry.space_group_name_H-M   'P 1'
#
loop_
_entity.id
_entity.type
_entity.pdbx_description
1 polymer ?
#
loop_
_entity_poly.entity_id
_entity_poly.type
_entity_poly.pdbx_seq_one_letter_code
_entity_poly.pdbx_strand_id
1 'polypeptide(L)'
;MDHLNAHLMEFTVDPIETKTIQSDFNHRAKELSLHKGENRMHNKEQHQQAEYYKKLGNVIIHYKEVLLFGPTNAKIELLNTLLADHHFEKVRIEVREADKMTENQKHGFVKDYFSKHAFQ
;
A
#
# COMPACT_ATOMS: atom_id res chain seq x y z
N MET A 1 -4.37 -0.95 -2.58
CA MET A 1 -3.03 -0.65 -3.11
C MET A 1 -2.62 -1.66 -4.17
N ASP A 2 -1.71 -1.27 -5.03
CA ASP A 2 -1.05 -2.16 -5.96
C ASP A 2 0.47 -1.89 -5.93
N HIS A 3 1.23 -2.43 -6.87
CA HIS A 3 2.69 -2.30 -6.88
C HIS A 3 3.19 -0.90 -7.26
N LEU A 4 2.34 -0.05 -7.80
CA LEU A 4 2.70 1.28 -8.27
C LEU A 4 2.08 2.41 -7.47
N ASN A 5 0.87 2.21 -6.97
CA ASN A 5 0.09 3.25 -6.31
C ASN A 5 -0.57 2.73 -5.04
N ALA A 6 -0.57 3.55 -4.01
CA ALA A 6 -1.34 3.30 -2.80
C ALA A 6 -2.22 4.52 -2.52
N HIS A 7 -3.50 4.28 -2.34
CA HIS A 7 -4.46 5.31 -1.98
C HIS A 7 -4.73 5.21 -0.48
N LEU A 8 -4.42 6.27 0.25
CA LEU A 8 -4.51 6.29 1.70
C LEU A 8 -5.77 7.02 2.13
N MET A 9 -6.55 6.37 2.98
CA MET A 9 -7.82 6.89 3.47
C MET A 9 -7.89 6.71 4.98
N GLU A 10 -8.24 7.78 5.70
CA GLU A 10 -8.46 7.73 7.15
C GLU A 10 -9.95 7.65 7.44
N PHE A 11 -10.37 6.62 8.16
CA PHE A 11 -11.77 6.43 8.53
C PHE A 11 -12.29 7.55 9.46
N THR A 12 -11.42 8.08 10.31
CA THR A 12 -11.79 9.09 11.31
C THR A 12 -12.00 10.49 10.74
N VAL A 13 -11.61 10.71 9.47
CA VAL A 13 -11.78 11.98 8.77
C VAL A 13 -13.08 11.95 7.97
N ASP A 14 -13.95 12.93 8.15
CA ASP A 14 -15.21 13.02 7.44
C ASP A 14 -15.34 14.40 6.77
N PRO A 15 -15.45 14.48 5.41
CA PRO A 15 -15.43 13.35 4.48
C PRO A 15 -14.06 12.70 4.36
N ILE A 16 -14.04 11.42 4.00
CA ILE A 16 -12.79 10.70 3.79
C ILE A 16 -12.05 11.29 2.59
N GLU A 17 -10.83 11.74 2.83
CA GLU A 17 -9.95 12.23 1.77
C GLU A 17 -9.00 11.13 1.34
N THR A 18 -8.69 11.08 0.05
CA THR A 18 -7.74 10.13 -0.50
C THR A 18 -6.41 10.83 -0.81
N LYS A 19 -5.34 10.33 -0.20
CA LYS A 19 -3.97 10.75 -0.53
C LYS A 19 -3.31 9.59 -1.28
N THR A 20 -2.48 9.90 -2.26
CA THR A 20 -1.82 8.87 -3.07
C THR A 20 -0.32 8.89 -2.85
N ILE A 21 0.25 7.70 -2.59
CA ILE A 21 1.69 7.48 -2.59
C ILE A 21 2.00 6.61 -3.80
N GLN A 22 2.95 7.03 -4.61
CA GLN A 22 3.35 6.32 -5.83
C GLN A 22 4.76 5.76 -5.69
N SER A 23 4.98 4.62 -6.33
CA SER A 23 6.32 4.08 -6.52
C SER A 23 7.07 4.97 -7.51
N ASP A 24 8.36 5.15 -7.29
CA ASP A 24 9.22 5.89 -8.23
C ASP A 24 9.50 5.09 -9.51
N PHE A 25 9.15 3.81 -9.51
CA PHE A 25 9.27 2.98 -10.70
C PHE A 25 8.12 3.29 -11.65
N ASN A 26 8.39 4.11 -12.67
CA ASN A 26 7.42 4.50 -13.67
C ASN A 26 7.78 3.92 -15.04
N HIS A 27 6.88 4.10 -16.01
CA HIS A 27 7.04 3.58 -17.37
C HIS A 27 8.33 4.07 -18.04
N ARG A 28 8.69 5.34 -17.82
CA ARG A 28 9.91 5.92 -18.38
C ARG A 28 11.17 5.24 -17.83
N ALA A 29 11.21 4.99 -16.54
CA ALA A 29 12.32 4.29 -15.92
C ALA A 29 12.44 2.85 -16.46
N LYS A 30 11.30 2.20 -16.70
CA LYS A 30 11.25 0.87 -17.29
C LYS A 30 11.83 0.87 -18.72
N GLU A 31 11.46 1.83 -19.54
CA GLU A 31 11.98 1.96 -20.91
C GLU A 31 13.51 2.18 -20.92
N LEU A 32 14.00 3.09 -20.10
CA LEU A 32 15.42 3.34 -19.96
C LEU A 32 16.20 2.13 -19.49
N SER A 33 15.59 1.34 -18.60
CA SER A 33 16.21 0.12 -18.07
C SER A 33 16.31 -0.99 -19.09
N LEU A 34 15.36 -1.10 -20.02
CA LEU A 34 15.40 -2.09 -21.10
C LEU A 34 16.62 -1.95 -21.99
N HIS A 35 17.12 -0.72 -22.18
CA HIS A 35 18.33 -0.47 -22.97
C HIS A 35 19.62 -0.81 -22.22
N LYS A 36 19.55 -1.09 -20.92
CA LYS A 36 20.74 -1.34 -20.09
C LYS A 36 20.87 -2.80 -19.63
N GLY A 37 19.93 -3.67 -20.02
CA GLY A 37 19.95 -5.09 -19.68
C GLY A 37 19.03 -5.46 -18.53
N GLU A 38 18.58 -6.71 -18.55
CA GLU A 38 17.56 -7.22 -17.62
C GLU A 38 18.00 -7.19 -16.15
N ASN A 39 19.26 -7.50 -15.85
CA ASN A 39 19.74 -7.56 -14.47
C ASN A 39 19.69 -6.19 -13.78
N ARG A 40 20.04 -5.14 -14.51
CA ARG A 40 19.96 -3.78 -13.96
C ARG A 40 18.52 -3.32 -13.75
N MET A 41 17.64 -3.72 -14.65
CA MET A 41 16.22 -3.43 -14.54
C MET A 41 15.62 -4.12 -13.31
N HIS A 42 15.95 -5.39 -13.09
CA HIS A 42 15.44 -6.16 -11.97
C HIS A 42 15.91 -5.57 -10.63
N ASN A 43 17.19 -5.23 -10.51
CA ASN A 43 17.73 -4.62 -9.30
C ASN A 43 17.09 -3.25 -9.03
N LYS A 44 16.85 -2.47 -10.06
CA LYS A 44 16.22 -1.16 -9.95
C LYS A 44 14.77 -1.28 -9.49
N GLU A 45 14.02 -2.26 -10.04
CA GLU A 45 12.65 -2.54 -9.61
C GLU A 45 12.59 -2.92 -8.14
N GLN A 46 13.47 -3.80 -7.69
CA GLN A 46 13.52 -4.22 -6.28
C GLN A 46 13.84 -3.07 -5.36
N HIS A 47 14.78 -2.21 -5.74
CA HIS A 47 15.14 -1.04 -4.94
C HIS A 47 13.99 -0.05 -4.84
N GLN A 48 13.33 0.24 -5.94
CA GLN A 48 12.20 1.18 -5.97
C GLN A 48 10.98 0.60 -5.24
N GLN A 49 10.78 -0.71 -5.31
CA GLN A 49 9.72 -1.37 -4.57
C GLN A 49 9.97 -1.29 -3.06
N ALA A 50 11.19 -1.49 -2.63
CA ALA A 50 11.56 -1.36 -1.22
C ALA A 50 11.36 0.07 -0.71
N GLU A 51 11.70 1.07 -1.50
CA GLU A 51 11.48 2.47 -1.15
C GLU A 51 10.00 2.82 -1.07
N TYR A 52 9.19 2.30 -1.99
CA TYR A 52 7.75 2.47 -1.98
C TYR A 52 7.14 1.91 -0.69
N TYR A 53 7.53 0.69 -0.32
CA TYR A 53 7.03 0.07 0.92
C TYR A 53 7.52 0.82 2.16
N LYS A 54 8.73 1.36 2.13
CA LYS A 54 9.25 2.19 3.21
C LYS A 54 8.43 3.48 3.38
N LYS A 55 8.06 4.14 2.28
CA LYS A 55 7.19 5.32 2.32
C LYS A 55 5.84 4.98 2.96
N LEU A 56 5.25 3.85 2.58
CA LEU A 56 4.00 3.39 3.16
C LEU A 56 4.15 3.06 4.64
N GLY A 57 5.23 2.40 5.02
CA GLY A 57 5.52 2.10 6.42
C GLY A 57 5.63 3.35 7.27
N ASN A 58 6.25 4.40 6.76
CA ASN A 58 6.38 5.67 7.48
C ASN A 58 5.02 6.32 7.80
N VAL A 59 4.01 6.06 7.00
CA VAL A 59 2.63 6.50 7.27
C VAL A 59 1.94 5.53 8.23
N ILE A 60 2.03 4.24 7.97
CA ILE A 60 1.36 3.18 8.73
C ILE A 60 1.74 3.21 10.21
N ILE A 61 2.99 3.51 10.52
CA ILE A 61 3.49 3.49 11.91
C ILE A 61 2.77 4.47 12.83
N HIS A 62 2.11 5.48 12.28
CA HIS A 62 1.36 6.47 13.05
C HIS A 62 -0.06 6.03 13.42
N TYR A 63 -0.48 4.85 12.98
CA TYR A 63 -1.83 4.34 13.20
C TYR A 63 -1.81 3.08 14.04
N LYS A 64 -2.88 2.85 14.79
CA LYS A 64 -3.02 1.63 15.62
C LYS A 64 -3.60 0.48 14.83
N GLU A 65 -4.45 0.76 13.87
CA GLU A 65 -5.14 -0.24 13.06
C GLU A 65 -5.12 0.18 11.60
N VAL A 66 -4.71 -0.73 10.72
CA VAL A 66 -4.54 -0.47 9.29
C VAL A 66 -5.15 -1.62 8.49
N LEU A 67 -5.88 -1.26 7.46
CA LEU A 67 -6.43 -2.21 6.49
C LEU A 67 -5.70 -2.05 5.16
N LEU A 68 -5.10 -3.15 4.68
CA LEU A 68 -4.49 -3.22 3.35
C LEU A 68 -5.41 -4.00 2.42
N PHE A 69 -5.81 -3.41 1.32
CA PHE A 69 -6.68 -4.09 0.35
C PHE A 69 -6.34 -3.70 -1.08
N GLY A 70 -6.69 -4.56 -2.02
CA GLY A 70 -6.44 -4.33 -3.43
C GLY A 70 -6.35 -5.61 -4.22
N PRO A 71 -6.19 -5.49 -5.57
CA PRO A 71 -6.27 -6.64 -6.48
C PRO A 71 -4.97 -7.42 -6.66
N THR A 72 -3.82 -6.91 -6.18
CA THR A 72 -2.51 -7.54 -6.41
C THR A 72 -1.92 -8.08 -5.11
N ASN A 73 -0.78 -8.76 -5.22
CA ASN A 73 -0.04 -9.28 -4.06
C ASN A 73 0.80 -8.20 -3.35
N ALA A 74 0.79 -6.96 -3.83
CA ALA A 74 1.55 -5.88 -3.20
C ALA A 74 1.24 -5.73 -1.72
N LYS A 75 -0.03 -5.86 -1.33
CA LYS A 75 -0.47 -5.78 0.07
C LYS A 75 0.16 -6.86 0.94
N ILE A 76 0.35 -8.05 0.40
CA ILE A 76 0.97 -9.17 1.12
C ILE A 76 2.47 -8.95 1.23
N GLU A 77 3.11 -8.48 0.17
CA GLU A 77 4.54 -8.14 0.19
C GLU A 77 4.82 -7.05 1.22
N LEU A 78 3.96 -6.02 1.26
CA LEU A 78 4.07 -4.96 2.26
C LEU A 78 3.88 -5.51 3.67
N LEU A 79 2.87 -6.33 3.89
CA LEU A 79 2.63 -6.95 5.20
C LEU A 79 3.86 -7.72 5.67
N ASN A 80 4.45 -8.54 4.81
CA ASN A 80 5.64 -9.32 5.15
C ASN A 80 6.82 -8.41 5.50
N THR A 81 6.98 -7.31 4.80
CA THR A 81 8.01 -6.31 5.08
C THR A 81 7.81 -5.69 6.48
N LEU A 82 6.58 -5.35 6.82
CA LEU A 82 6.25 -4.75 8.12
C LEU A 82 6.37 -5.75 9.27
N LEU A 83 5.96 -7.00 9.05
CA LEU A 83 6.08 -8.05 10.07
C LEU A 83 7.52 -8.38 10.43
N ALA A 84 8.45 -8.18 9.49
CA ALA A 84 9.86 -8.38 9.74
C ALA A 84 10.49 -7.24 10.57
N ASP A 85 9.78 -6.14 10.76
CA ASP A 85 10.25 -4.97 11.49
C ASP A 85 9.50 -4.84 12.81
N HIS A 86 10.23 -4.97 13.92
CA HIS A 86 9.64 -4.91 15.25
C HIS A 86 9.01 -3.56 15.61
N HIS A 87 9.31 -2.49 14.88
CA HIS A 87 8.68 -1.18 15.08
C HIS A 87 7.17 -1.21 14.82
N PHE A 88 6.69 -2.21 14.09
CA PHE A 88 5.27 -2.36 13.74
C PHE A 88 4.52 -3.36 14.62
N GLU A 89 5.14 -3.88 15.68
CA GLU A 89 4.51 -4.87 16.56
C GLU A 89 3.19 -4.42 17.16
N LYS A 90 3.04 -3.14 17.44
CA LYS A 90 1.84 -2.57 18.05
C LYS A 90 0.79 -2.13 17.04
N VAL A 91 1.11 -2.18 15.75
CA VAL A 91 0.16 -1.83 14.69
C VAL A 91 -0.61 -3.07 14.28
N ARG A 92 -1.93 -3.01 14.37
CA ARG A 92 -2.79 -4.10 13.93
C ARG A 92 -3.04 -3.95 12.44
N ILE A 93 -2.57 -4.89 11.64
CA ILE A 93 -2.67 -4.85 10.20
C ILE A 93 -3.53 -6.00 9.70
N GLU A 94 -4.58 -5.67 8.95
CA GLU A 94 -5.45 -6.63 8.29
C GLU A 94 -5.27 -6.52 6.78
N VAL A 95 -5.37 -7.66 6.09
CA VAL A 95 -5.28 -7.74 4.63
C VAL A 95 -6.58 -8.31 4.08
N ARG A 96 -7.12 -7.66 3.05
CA ARG A 96 -8.33 -8.13 2.36
C ARG A 96 -8.10 -8.13 0.85
N GLU A 97 -8.52 -9.21 0.20
CA GLU A 97 -8.59 -9.23 -1.25
C GLU A 97 -9.75 -8.34 -1.71
N ALA A 98 -9.51 -7.57 -2.77
CA ALA A 98 -10.54 -6.73 -3.36
C ALA A 98 -10.18 -6.46 -4.81
N ASP A 99 -11.16 -6.56 -5.70
CA ASP A 99 -11.00 -6.20 -7.09
C ASP A 99 -10.77 -4.70 -7.23
N LYS A 100 -10.35 -4.28 -8.41
CA LYS A 100 -10.16 -2.87 -8.71
C LYS A 100 -11.49 -2.13 -8.52
N MET A 101 -11.46 -1.05 -7.73
CA MET A 101 -12.65 -0.29 -7.35
C MET A 101 -12.51 1.17 -7.74
N THR A 102 -13.65 1.82 -7.95
CA THR A 102 -13.70 3.28 -8.07
C THR A 102 -13.40 3.92 -6.71
N GLU A 103 -13.12 5.22 -6.70
CA GLU A 103 -12.84 5.94 -5.46
C GLU A 103 -14.01 5.86 -4.47
N ASN A 104 -15.24 6.02 -4.96
CA ASN A 104 -16.44 5.91 -4.12
C ASN A 104 -16.60 4.51 -3.53
N GLN A 105 -16.31 3.47 -4.31
CA GLN A 105 -16.35 2.09 -3.83
C GLN A 105 -15.28 1.83 -2.75
N LYS A 106 -14.09 2.40 -2.91
CA LYS A 106 -13.03 2.29 -1.91
C LYS A 106 -13.44 2.94 -0.59
N HIS A 107 -14.03 4.13 -0.65
CA HIS A 107 -14.52 4.84 0.54
C HIS A 107 -15.60 4.03 1.26
N GLY A 108 -16.54 3.45 0.51
CA GLY A 108 -17.57 2.59 1.07
C GLY A 108 -16.99 1.34 1.71
N PHE A 109 -16.02 0.72 1.08
CA PHE A 109 -15.34 -0.47 1.61
C PHE A 109 -14.65 -0.17 2.94
N VAL A 110 -13.93 0.94 3.03
CA VAL A 110 -13.23 1.36 4.25
C VAL A 110 -14.23 1.64 5.37
N LYS A 111 -15.29 2.40 5.08
CA LYS A 111 -16.34 2.71 6.06
C LYS A 111 -17.01 1.45 6.60
N ASP A 112 -17.36 0.54 5.70
CA ASP A 112 -18.02 -0.71 6.07
C ASP A 112 -17.13 -1.58 6.97
N TYR A 113 -15.86 -1.71 6.61
CA TYR A 113 -14.91 -2.49 7.37
C TYR A 113 -14.75 -1.94 8.80
N PHE A 114 -14.43 -0.67 8.94
CA PHE A 114 -14.17 -0.07 10.25
C PHE A 114 -15.45 0.07 11.09
N SER A 115 -16.58 0.29 10.47
CA SER A 115 -17.87 0.33 11.18
C SER A 115 -18.20 -1.00 11.82
N LYS A 116 -17.95 -2.11 11.11
CA LYS A 116 -18.17 -3.45 11.64
C LYS A 116 -17.21 -3.79 12.78
N HIS A 117 -15.95 -3.38 12.66
CA HIS A 117 -14.95 -3.72 13.66
C HIS A 117 -14.98 -2.80 14.88
N ALA A 118 -15.55 -1.61 14.78
CA ALA A 118 -15.69 -0.69 15.90
C ALA A 118 -16.62 -1.20 16.98
N PHE A 119 -17.53 -2.12 16.65
CA PHE A 119 -18.52 -2.67 17.57
C PHE A 119 -18.15 -4.07 18.09
N GLN A 120 -16.99 -4.53 17.76
CA GLN A 120 -16.45 -5.79 18.27
C GLN A 120 -15.36 -5.48 19.32
#